data_d0d8e8879b4924b13bc838ff597edf73
#
_entry.id   d0d8e8879b4924b13bc838ff597edf73
#
_cell.length_a   1.000
_cell.length_b   1.000
_cell.length_c   1.000
_cell.angle_alpha   90.00
_cell.angle_beta   90.00
_cell.angle_gamma   90.00
#
_symmetry.space_group_name_H-M   'P 1'
#
loop_
_entity.id
_entity.type
_entity.pdbx_description
1 polymer ?
#
loop_
_entity_poly.entity_id
_entity_poly.type
_entity_poly.pdbx_seq_one_letter_code
_entity_poly.pdbx_strand_id
1 'polypeptide(L)'
;MKKNYDAILVVGTRPNFIKAAPLLEYFEENKIDTLFIHTGQHKDKSMSSNIFEDLNIREPDIYLDTPTTNMNKQTTYIVDKLDTLFDTNKSKYVGVFGDVTSTLAAAISTKNKKMELFHVESGLRSRNMDLSLIHI
;
A
#
# COMPACT_ATOMS: atom_id res chain seq x y z
N MET A 1 -20.60 -5.70 3.14
CA MET A 1 -20.83 -4.27 2.84
C MET A 1 -19.65 -3.69 2.09
N LYS A 2 -19.91 -2.99 1.01
CA LYS A 2 -18.84 -2.39 0.22
C LYS A 2 -18.54 -0.99 0.70
N LYS A 3 -17.26 -0.65 0.73
CA LYS A 3 -16.82 0.69 1.08
C LYS A 3 -15.97 1.25 -0.06
N ASN A 4 -16.20 2.51 -0.38
CA ASN A 4 -15.44 3.19 -1.42
C ASN A 4 -14.42 4.14 -0.81
N TYR A 5 -13.22 4.10 -1.35
CA TYR A 5 -12.14 4.99 -0.95
C TYR A 5 -11.68 5.78 -2.16
N ASP A 6 -11.10 6.92 -1.92
CA ASP A 6 -10.50 7.71 -2.99
C ASP A 6 -9.22 7.06 -3.49
N ALA A 7 -8.50 6.43 -2.58
CA ALA A 7 -7.27 5.72 -2.92
C ALA A 7 -7.04 4.57 -1.93
N ILE A 8 -6.33 3.55 -2.39
CA ILE A 8 -5.85 2.47 -1.54
C ILE A 8 -4.34 2.46 -1.67
N LEU A 9 -3.62 2.45 -0.54
CA LEU A 9 -2.17 2.38 -0.54
C LEU A 9 -1.70 1.07 0.07
N VAL A 10 -0.79 0.39 -0.63
CA VAL A 10 -0.21 -0.87 -0.18
C VAL A 10 1.27 -0.64 0.03
N VAL A 11 1.73 -0.82 1.26
CA VAL A 11 3.10 -0.56 1.65
C VAL A 11 3.70 -1.83 2.24
N GLY A 12 4.88 -2.21 1.78
CA GLY A 12 5.45 -3.51 2.11
C GLY A 12 6.49 -3.50 3.21
N THR A 13 7.53 -2.72 3.09
CA THR A 13 8.67 -2.81 3.99
C THR A 13 8.96 -1.47 4.66
N ARG A 14 9.81 -1.54 5.67
CA ARG A 14 10.16 -0.38 6.47
C ARG A 14 10.61 0.85 5.68
N PRO A 15 11.55 0.72 4.72
CA PRO A 15 11.95 1.90 3.95
C PRO A 15 10.83 2.54 3.17
N ASN A 16 9.79 1.77 2.87
CA ASN A 16 8.69 2.26 2.07
C ASN A 16 7.72 3.12 2.85
N PHE A 17 7.70 2.99 4.17
CA PHE A 17 6.93 3.91 5.00
C PHE A 17 7.47 5.32 4.89
N ILE A 18 8.79 5.45 4.82
CA ILE A 18 9.41 6.76 4.66
C ILE A 18 8.99 7.38 3.34
N LYS A 19 8.93 6.57 2.29
CA LYS A 19 8.50 7.05 0.98
C LYS A 19 7.03 7.38 0.94
N ALA A 20 6.23 6.65 1.70
CA ALA A 20 4.78 6.85 1.71
C ALA A 20 4.36 8.05 2.56
N ALA A 21 5.19 8.46 3.52
CA ALA A 21 4.81 9.48 4.47
C ALA A 21 4.35 10.79 3.82
N PRO A 22 5.09 11.35 2.84
CA PRO A 22 4.65 12.60 2.22
C PRO A 22 3.30 12.46 1.52
N LEU A 23 3.05 11.32 0.90
CA LEU A 23 1.80 11.11 0.19
C LEU A 23 0.64 10.94 1.16
N LEU A 24 0.86 10.21 2.25
CA LEU A 24 -0.17 10.04 3.28
C LEU A 24 -0.51 11.39 3.92
N GLU A 25 0.50 12.19 4.18
CA GLU A 25 0.28 13.53 4.73
C GLU A 25 -0.53 14.39 3.77
N TYR A 26 -0.18 14.36 2.50
CA TYR A 26 -0.91 15.10 1.48
C TYR A 26 -2.38 14.66 1.41
N PHE A 27 -2.60 13.35 1.46
CA PHE A 27 -3.96 12.82 1.42
C PHE A 27 -4.77 13.26 2.64
N GLU A 28 -4.15 13.27 3.81
CA GLU A 28 -4.82 13.72 5.02
C GLU A 28 -5.18 15.20 4.94
N GLU A 29 -4.22 16.02 4.50
CA GLU A 29 -4.43 17.45 4.40
C GLU A 29 -5.53 17.81 3.41
N ASN A 30 -5.69 17.02 2.37
CA ASN A 30 -6.67 17.28 1.32
C ASN A 30 -7.94 16.44 1.49
N LYS A 31 -8.09 15.77 2.62
CA LYS A 31 -9.28 14.98 2.96
C LYS A 31 -9.58 13.90 1.93
N ILE A 32 -8.54 13.29 1.41
CA ILE A 32 -8.66 12.16 0.50
C ILE A 32 -8.82 10.91 1.34
N ASP A 33 -9.94 10.22 1.16
CA ASP A 33 -10.26 9.03 1.93
C ASP A 33 -9.40 7.87 1.45
N THR A 34 -8.51 7.38 2.31
CA THR A 34 -7.49 6.42 1.92
C THR A 34 -7.51 5.20 2.82
N LEU A 35 -7.49 4.03 2.19
CA LEU A 35 -7.28 2.77 2.90
C LEU A 35 -5.79 2.45 2.85
N PHE A 36 -5.17 2.33 4.02
CA PHE A 36 -3.73 2.13 4.15
C PHE A 36 -3.49 0.68 4.59
N ILE A 37 -2.86 -0.10 3.72
CA ILE A 37 -2.62 -1.53 3.93
C ILE A 37 -1.13 -1.79 4.06
N HIS A 38 -0.76 -2.53 5.10
CA HIS A 38 0.61 -2.98 5.30
C HIS A 38 0.66 -4.48 5.02
N THR A 39 1.58 -4.91 4.15
CA THR A 39 1.68 -6.33 3.81
C THR A 39 2.38 -7.16 4.87
N GLY A 40 3.11 -6.54 5.78
CA GLY A 40 3.88 -7.23 6.81
C GLY A 40 3.06 -7.77 7.95
N GLN A 41 3.74 -8.16 9.01
CA GLN A 41 3.14 -8.83 10.13
C GLN A 41 2.82 -7.89 11.28
N HIS A 42 1.68 -8.12 11.88
CA HIS A 42 1.20 -7.32 13.01
C HIS A 42 2.12 -7.43 14.23
N LYS A 43 2.79 -8.56 14.37
CA LYS A 43 3.73 -8.76 15.48
C LYS A 43 4.92 -7.81 15.43
N ASP A 44 5.18 -7.21 14.28
CA ASP A 44 6.26 -6.25 14.13
C ASP A 44 5.81 -4.82 14.49
N LYS A 45 4.63 -4.71 15.05
CA LYS A 45 4.00 -3.44 15.33
C LYS A 45 4.84 -2.50 16.19
N SER A 46 5.56 -3.05 17.17
CA SER A 46 6.34 -2.20 18.07
C SER A 46 7.40 -1.40 17.34
N MET A 47 8.07 -2.02 16.36
CA MET A 47 9.03 -1.30 15.55
C MET A 47 8.35 -0.34 14.59
N SER A 48 7.25 -0.78 14.01
CA SER A 48 6.49 0.03 13.07
C SER A 48 5.87 1.25 13.74
N SER A 49 5.39 1.09 14.97
CA SER A 49 4.77 2.18 15.72
C SER A 49 5.72 3.34 15.90
N ASN A 50 6.98 3.05 16.22
CA ASN A 50 7.98 4.10 16.39
C ASN A 50 8.20 4.87 15.10
N ILE A 51 8.19 4.16 13.96
CA ILE A 51 8.37 4.81 12.66
C ILE A 51 7.20 5.74 12.37
N PHE A 52 5.99 5.29 12.66
CA PHE A 52 4.80 6.11 12.40
C PHE A 52 4.80 7.37 13.26
N GLU A 53 5.21 7.25 14.52
CA GLU A 53 5.34 8.41 15.38
C GLU A 53 6.39 9.37 14.86
N ASP A 54 7.56 8.85 14.50
CA ASP A 54 8.67 9.67 14.01
C ASP A 54 8.31 10.40 12.72
N LEU A 55 7.56 9.76 11.85
CA LEU A 55 7.15 10.34 10.58
C LEU A 55 5.85 11.13 10.67
N ASN A 56 5.21 11.10 11.84
CA ASN A 56 3.95 11.78 12.07
C ASN A 56 2.86 11.35 11.10
N ILE A 57 2.78 10.05 10.84
CA ILE A 57 1.73 9.48 10.00
C ILE A 57 0.93 8.46 10.80
N ARG A 58 -0.27 8.20 10.33
CA ARG A 58 -1.13 7.24 11.00
C ARG A 58 -0.68 5.81 10.74
N GLU A 59 -1.08 4.90 11.62
CA GLU A 59 -0.80 3.49 11.43
C GLU A 59 -1.66 2.90 10.31
N PRO A 60 -1.23 1.79 9.72
CA PRO A 60 -2.04 1.10 8.73
C PRO A 60 -3.42 0.70 9.27
N ASP A 61 -4.39 0.73 8.40
CA ASP A 61 -5.74 0.26 8.74
C ASP A 61 -5.78 -1.26 8.80
N ILE A 62 -5.00 -1.90 7.96
CA ILE A 62 -5.01 -3.36 7.82
C ILE A 62 -3.58 -3.88 7.71
N TYR A 63 -3.28 -4.95 8.44
CA TYR A 63 -2.05 -5.71 8.29
C TYR A 63 -2.42 -7.04 7.65
N LEU A 64 -1.73 -7.42 6.58
CA LEU A 64 -2.01 -8.68 5.90
C LEU A 64 -1.40 -9.88 6.60
N ASP A 65 -0.43 -9.64 7.47
CA ASP A 65 0.26 -10.70 8.21
C ASP A 65 0.89 -11.76 7.30
N THR A 66 1.54 -11.28 6.25
CA THR A 66 2.19 -12.16 5.30
C THR A 66 3.25 -13.02 6.00
N PRO A 67 3.19 -14.35 5.85
CA PRO A 67 4.17 -15.21 6.51
C PRO A 67 5.56 -15.04 5.93
N THR A 68 6.57 -15.32 6.77
CA THR A 68 7.95 -15.29 6.35
C THR A 68 8.26 -16.59 5.61
N THR A 69 8.33 -16.51 4.28
CA THR A 69 8.54 -17.67 3.44
C THR A 69 9.16 -17.20 2.12
N ASN A 70 9.18 -18.05 1.10
CA ASN A 70 9.77 -17.66 -0.17
C ASN A 70 8.86 -16.68 -0.92
N MET A 71 9.44 -16.03 -1.91
CA MET A 71 8.76 -14.96 -2.65
C MET A 71 7.47 -15.44 -3.32
N ASN A 72 7.48 -16.64 -3.89
CA ASN A 72 6.30 -17.15 -4.58
C ASN A 72 5.12 -17.32 -3.64
N LYS A 73 5.37 -17.89 -2.48
CA LYS A 73 4.32 -18.09 -1.48
C LYS A 73 3.84 -16.79 -0.88
N GLN A 74 4.76 -15.85 -0.66
CA GLN A 74 4.39 -14.54 -0.17
C GLN A 74 3.52 -13.80 -1.18
N THR A 75 3.90 -13.86 -2.45
CA THR A 75 3.13 -13.22 -3.51
C THR A 75 1.72 -13.80 -3.57
N THR A 76 1.61 -15.11 -3.56
CA THR A 76 0.30 -15.77 -3.58
C THR A 76 -0.55 -15.38 -2.38
N TYR A 77 0.05 -15.36 -1.21
CA TYR A 77 -0.65 -14.98 0.01
C TYR A 77 -1.20 -13.55 -0.10
N ILE A 78 -0.36 -12.62 -0.52
CA ILE A 78 -0.77 -11.21 -0.63
C ILE A 78 -1.87 -11.05 -1.69
N VAL A 79 -1.73 -11.73 -2.83
CA VAL A 79 -2.76 -11.69 -3.87
C VAL A 79 -4.10 -12.16 -3.32
N ASP A 80 -4.12 -13.29 -2.63
CA ASP A 80 -5.36 -13.80 -2.05
C ASP A 80 -5.98 -12.82 -1.07
N LYS A 81 -5.16 -12.23 -0.21
CA LYS A 81 -5.66 -11.28 0.78
C LYS A 81 -6.19 -10.01 0.13
N LEU A 82 -5.44 -9.48 -0.84
CA LEU A 82 -5.87 -8.28 -1.54
C LEU A 82 -7.14 -8.52 -2.35
N ASP A 83 -7.24 -9.67 -3.01
CA ASP A 83 -8.45 -10.01 -3.76
C ASP A 83 -9.68 -9.99 -2.85
N THR A 84 -9.55 -10.59 -1.67
CA THR A 84 -10.63 -10.61 -0.70
C THR A 84 -10.98 -9.21 -0.22
N LEU A 85 -9.96 -8.42 0.10
CA LEU A 85 -10.17 -7.05 0.58
C LEU A 85 -10.80 -6.17 -0.50
N PHE A 86 -10.39 -6.34 -1.74
CA PHE A 86 -10.89 -5.52 -2.84
C PHE A 86 -12.31 -5.88 -3.25
N ASP A 87 -12.83 -7.01 -2.79
CA ASP A 87 -14.24 -7.33 -3.01
C ASP A 87 -15.16 -6.39 -2.21
N THR A 88 -14.70 -5.97 -1.04
CA THR A 88 -15.50 -5.12 -0.17
C THR A 88 -14.96 -3.70 -0.02
N ASN A 89 -13.72 -3.47 -0.39
CA ASN A 89 -13.08 -2.16 -0.30
C ASN A 89 -12.68 -1.73 -1.70
N LYS A 90 -13.36 -0.74 -2.23
CA LYS A 90 -13.19 -0.32 -3.61
C LYS A 90 -12.53 1.03 -3.72
N SER A 91 -11.73 1.20 -4.75
CA SER A 91 -11.16 2.47 -5.13
C SER A 91 -10.83 2.41 -6.61
N LYS A 92 -10.78 3.57 -7.23
CA LYS A 92 -10.32 3.65 -8.62
C LYS A 92 -8.80 3.44 -8.69
N TYR A 93 -8.08 3.86 -7.65
CA TYR A 93 -6.63 3.87 -7.67
C TYR A 93 -6.05 3.07 -6.51
N VAL A 94 -5.04 2.26 -6.82
CA VAL A 94 -4.25 1.55 -5.83
C VAL A 94 -2.81 1.95 -6.02
N GLY A 95 -2.21 2.54 -5.00
CA GLY A 95 -0.81 2.91 -5.02
C GLY A 95 0.02 1.88 -4.26
N VAL A 96 1.16 1.53 -4.81
CA VAL A 96 2.04 0.57 -4.17
C VAL A 96 3.44 1.17 -4.01
N PHE A 97 4.02 0.92 -2.85
CA PHE A 97 5.38 1.34 -2.53
C PHE A 97 6.18 0.10 -2.24
N GLY A 98 7.31 -0.02 -2.92
CA GLY A 98 8.20 -0.88 -2.34
C GLY A 98 8.77 -2.05 -3.07
N ASP A 99 8.78 -3.14 -2.35
CA ASP A 99 9.49 -4.32 -2.77
C ASP A 99 8.79 -5.04 -3.93
N VAL A 100 9.54 -5.93 -4.56
CA VAL A 100 9.06 -6.65 -5.73
C VAL A 100 7.83 -7.49 -5.41
N THR A 101 7.85 -8.15 -4.26
CA THR A 101 6.78 -9.07 -3.89
C THR A 101 5.45 -8.34 -3.74
N SER A 102 5.44 -7.26 -2.97
CA SER A 102 4.21 -6.48 -2.76
C SER A 102 3.75 -5.82 -4.04
N THR A 103 4.68 -5.31 -4.84
CA THR A 103 4.35 -4.65 -6.10
C THR A 103 3.71 -5.64 -7.07
N LEU A 104 4.29 -6.82 -7.21
CA LEU A 104 3.75 -7.84 -8.10
C LEU A 104 2.38 -8.31 -7.65
N ALA A 105 2.23 -8.57 -6.37
CA ALA A 105 0.95 -9.01 -5.84
C ALA A 105 -0.14 -7.96 -6.04
N ALA A 106 0.17 -6.70 -5.78
CA ALA A 106 -0.78 -5.61 -5.99
C ALA A 106 -1.14 -5.47 -7.46
N ALA A 107 -0.17 -5.64 -8.35
CA ALA A 107 -0.44 -5.55 -9.79
C ALA A 107 -1.42 -6.62 -10.23
N ILE A 108 -1.23 -7.85 -9.75
CA ILE A 108 -2.14 -8.94 -10.09
C ILE A 108 -3.55 -8.68 -9.58
N SER A 109 -3.68 -8.30 -8.31
CA SER A 109 -4.99 -8.07 -7.70
C SER A 109 -5.71 -6.88 -8.31
N THR A 110 -5.01 -5.78 -8.58
CA THR A 110 -5.66 -4.62 -9.18
C THR A 110 -6.14 -4.91 -10.57
N LYS A 111 -5.40 -5.68 -11.33
CA LYS A 111 -5.82 -6.09 -12.66
C LYS A 111 -7.05 -6.99 -12.60
N ASN A 112 -7.06 -7.94 -11.66
CA ASN A 112 -8.21 -8.82 -11.46
C ASN A 112 -9.47 -8.05 -11.12
N LYS A 113 -9.34 -6.98 -10.36
CA LYS A 113 -10.48 -6.20 -9.89
C LYS A 113 -10.73 -4.94 -10.71
N LYS A 114 -10.02 -4.77 -11.81
CA LYS A 114 -10.21 -3.66 -12.75
C LYS A 114 -10.00 -2.29 -12.11
N MET A 115 -9.02 -2.20 -11.22
CA MET A 115 -8.60 -0.94 -10.62
C MET A 115 -7.30 -0.49 -11.28
N GLU A 116 -6.99 0.78 -11.18
CA GLU A 116 -5.74 1.31 -11.72
C GLU A 116 -4.66 1.26 -10.67
N LEU A 117 -3.50 0.74 -11.05
CA LEU A 117 -2.35 0.67 -10.17
C LEU A 117 -1.36 1.77 -10.53
N PHE A 118 -0.82 2.42 -9.51
CA PHE A 118 0.34 3.26 -9.72
C PHE A 118 1.43 2.85 -8.73
N HIS A 119 2.66 2.97 -9.18
CA HIS A 119 3.84 2.63 -8.39
C HIS A 119 4.62 3.91 -8.11
N VAL A 120 4.86 4.18 -6.84
CA VAL A 120 5.59 5.36 -6.44
C VAL A 120 7.04 4.96 -6.22
N GLU A 121 7.93 5.55 -6.99
CA GLU A 121 9.33 5.24 -6.95
C GLU A 121 10.08 6.09 -5.93
N SER A 122 11.10 5.47 -5.35
CA SER A 122 11.96 6.18 -4.43
C SER A 122 12.82 7.19 -5.17
N GLY A 123 13.28 8.19 -4.48
CA GLY A 123 14.11 9.22 -5.09
C GLY A 123 13.34 10.14 -6.00
N LEU A 124 12.07 10.07 -5.90
CA LEU A 124 11.19 10.82 -6.72
C LEU A 124 11.39 12.30 -6.60
N ARG A 125 11.33 12.98 -7.74
CA ARG A 125 11.21 14.43 -7.71
C ARG A 125 9.82 14.76 -7.25
N SER A 126 9.72 15.12 -6.03
CA SER A 126 8.42 15.27 -5.37
C SER A 126 7.55 16.37 -5.96
N ARG A 127 8.12 17.28 -6.70
CA ARG A 127 7.36 18.39 -7.24
C ARG A 127 6.35 17.99 -8.30
N ASN A 128 6.45 16.79 -8.83
CA ASN A 128 5.50 16.32 -9.82
C ASN A 128 5.18 14.86 -9.61
N MET A 129 4.17 14.61 -8.82
CA MET A 129 3.74 13.27 -8.49
C MET A 129 3.30 12.47 -9.70
N ASP A 130 2.77 13.14 -10.70
CA ASP A 130 2.25 12.45 -11.88
C ASP A 130 3.33 11.70 -12.63
N LEU A 131 4.56 12.16 -12.55
CA LEU A 131 5.65 11.48 -13.21
C LEU A 131 6.01 10.15 -12.59
N SER A 132 5.49 9.89 -11.40
CA SER A 132 5.75 8.64 -10.71
C SER A 132 4.75 7.57 -11.06
N LEU A 133 3.70 7.91 -11.74
CA LEU A 133 2.63 6.96 -12.03
C LEU A 133 3.03 6.01 -13.15
N ILE A 134 2.87 4.72 -12.87
CA ILE A 134 3.12 3.68 -13.85
C ILE A 134 1.85 2.87 -13.95
N HIS A 135 1.29 2.86 -15.12
CA HIS A 135 0.05 2.10 -15.37
C HIS A 135 0.41 0.71 -15.87
N ILE A 136 -0.03 -0.27 -15.14
CA ILE A 136 0.26 -1.67 -15.43
C ILE A 136 -0.98 -2.39 -15.92
#